data_820147fd1f21b7c4a16f2614403409bc
#
_entry.id   820147fd1f21b7c4a16f2614403409bc
#
_cell.length_a   1.000
_cell.length_b   1.000
_cell.length_c   1.000
_cell.angle_alpha   90.00
_cell.angle_beta   90.00
_cell.angle_gamma   90.00
#
_symmetry.space_group_name_H-M   'P 1'
#
loop_
_entity.id
_entity.type
_entity.pdbx_description
1 polymer ?
#
loop_
_entity_poly.entity_id
_entity_poly.type
_entity_poly.pdbx_seq_one_letter_code
_entity_poly.pdbx_strand_id
1 'polypeptide(L)'
;MSQYAEMKKKHPDAVLLFRVGDFYETFSEDAITASEILGITLTRRATGKDKFCELAGFPHHALDTYLPKLVRAGKRVAICEQLEDKK
;
A
#
# COMPACT_ATOMS: atom_id res chain seq x y z
N MET A 1 8.30 8.44 -5.49
CA MET A 1 6.94 8.06 -5.20
C MET A 1 5.91 8.74 -6.06
N SER A 2 6.34 9.18 -7.22
CA SER A 2 5.41 9.86 -8.09
C SER A 2 4.28 8.94 -8.56
N GLN A 3 4.58 7.65 -8.72
CA GLN A 3 3.54 6.72 -9.13
C GLN A 3 2.45 6.59 -8.09
N TYR A 4 2.82 6.54 -6.81
CA TYR A 4 1.85 6.47 -5.75
C TYR A 4 0.98 7.73 -5.74
N ALA A 5 1.62 8.90 -5.87
CA ALA A 5 0.89 10.14 -5.82
C ALA A 5 -0.11 10.25 -6.97
N GLU A 6 0.29 9.81 -8.16
CA GLU A 6 -0.60 9.84 -9.31
C GLU A 6 -1.79 8.90 -9.14
N MET A 7 -1.51 7.69 -8.65
CA MET A 7 -2.60 6.75 -8.45
C MET A 7 -3.53 7.21 -7.35
N LYS A 8 -2.98 7.86 -6.32
CA LYS A 8 -3.80 8.36 -5.22
C LYS A 8 -4.74 9.45 -5.70
N LYS A 9 -4.30 10.27 -6.63
CA LYS A 9 -5.17 11.29 -7.20
C LYS A 9 -6.36 10.68 -7.92
N LYS A 10 -6.14 9.53 -8.57
CA LYS A 10 -7.22 8.86 -9.28
C LYS A 10 -8.16 8.14 -8.33
N HIS A 11 -7.64 7.68 -7.21
CA HIS A 11 -8.42 6.90 -6.26
C HIS A 11 -8.21 7.41 -4.84
N PRO A 12 -8.64 8.64 -4.57
CA PRO A 12 -8.32 9.26 -3.28
C PRO A 12 -8.95 8.55 -2.08
N ASP A 13 -10.04 7.83 -2.31
CA ASP A 13 -10.72 7.13 -1.23
C ASP A 13 -10.28 5.69 -1.07
N ALA A 14 -9.33 5.25 -1.85
CA ALA A 14 -8.94 3.85 -1.84
C ALA A 14 -7.60 3.64 -1.15
N VAL A 15 -7.48 2.49 -0.52
CA VAL A 15 -6.18 2.04 -0.03
C VAL A 15 -5.47 1.42 -1.22
N LEU A 16 -4.32 1.97 -1.59
CA LEU A 16 -3.58 1.52 -2.74
C LEU A 16 -2.59 0.45 -2.35
N LEU A 17 -2.69 -0.69 -3.00
CA LEU A 17 -1.75 -1.79 -2.78
C LEU A 17 -0.94 -1.97 -4.05
N PHE A 18 0.37 -1.82 -3.92
CA PHE A 18 1.28 -1.95 -5.05
C PHE A 18 1.99 -3.28 -5.00
N ARG A 19 1.89 -4.04 -6.08
CA ARG A 19 2.60 -5.31 -6.16
C ARG A 19 4.08 -5.01 -6.42
N VAL A 20 4.91 -5.42 -5.48
CA VAL A 20 6.35 -5.22 -5.58
C VAL A 20 6.99 -6.57 -5.32
N GLY A 21 7.42 -7.24 -6.37
CA GLY A 21 7.96 -8.58 -6.23
C GLY A 21 6.92 -9.52 -5.66
N ASP A 22 7.22 -10.11 -4.53
CA ASP A 22 6.32 -11.07 -3.88
C ASP A 22 5.44 -10.43 -2.83
N PHE A 23 5.45 -9.11 -2.74
CA PHE A 23 4.71 -8.41 -1.70
C PHE A 23 3.75 -7.40 -2.30
N TYR A 24 2.71 -7.08 -1.53
CA TYR A 24 1.93 -5.88 -1.75
C TYR A 24 2.37 -4.87 -0.72
N GLU A 25 2.63 -3.65 -1.17
CA GLU A 25 3.07 -2.57 -0.29
C GLU A 25 2.13 -1.40 -0.41
N THR A 26 1.99 -0.69 0.69
CA THR A 26 1.19 0.52 0.71
C THR A 26 1.97 1.58 1.47
N PHE A 27 1.67 2.84 1.18
CA PHE A 27 2.50 3.95 1.61
C PHE A 27 1.68 5.04 2.28
N SER A 28 2.37 5.85 3.08
CA SER A 28 1.80 7.05 3.69
C SER A 28 0.55 6.74 4.50
N GLU A 29 -0.50 7.50 4.32
CA GLU A 29 -1.71 7.28 5.10
C GLU A 29 -2.32 5.92 4.87
N ASP A 30 -2.18 5.40 3.66
CA ASP A 30 -2.70 4.07 3.38
C ASP A 30 -1.96 3.02 4.19
N ALA A 31 -0.66 3.22 4.40
CA ALA A 31 0.11 2.30 5.22
C ALA A 31 -0.38 2.32 6.66
N ILE A 32 -0.66 3.49 7.18
CA ILE A 32 -1.17 3.62 8.54
C ILE A 32 -2.53 2.92 8.66
N THR A 33 -3.42 3.20 7.72
CA THR A 33 -4.74 2.60 7.72
C THR A 33 -4.66 1.08 7.62
N ALA A 34 -3.85 0.60 6.69
CA ALA A 34 -3.74 -0.84 6.48
C ALA A 34 -3.15 -1.53 7.70
N SER A 35 -2.13 -0.92 8.31
CA SER A 35 -1.50 -1.55 9.45
C SER A 35 -2.48 -1.67 10.61
N GLU A 36 -3.34 -0.69 10.79
CA GLU A 36 -4.32 -0.73 11.88
C GLU A 36 -5.39 -1.78 11.63
N ILE A 37 -5.87 -1.86 10.39
CA ILE A 37 -6.96 -2.78 10.08
C ILE A 37 -6.44 -4.20 9.99
N LEU A 38 -5.28 -4.39 9.37
CA LEU A 38 -4.77 -5.72 9.12
C LEU A 38 -3.88 -6.26 10.21
N GLY A 39 -3.41 -5.39 11.10
CA GLY A 39 -2.51 -5.82 12.15
C GLY A 39 -1.10 -6.09 11.67
N ILE A 40 -0.73 -5.54 10.54
CA ILE A 40 0.62 -5.74 10.01
C ILE A 40 1.54 -4.63 10.50
N THR A 41 2.82 -4.87 10.40
CA THR A 41 3.83 -3.94 10.91
C THR A 41 3.89 -2.69 10.07
N LEU A 42 3.86 -1.55 10.75
CA LEU A 42 4.05 -0.26 10.10
C LEU A 42 5.50 0.15 10.29
N THR A 43 6.17 0.45 9.20
CA THR A 43 7.55 0.90 9.25
C THR A 43 7.67 2.25 8.57
N ARG A 44 8.86 2.79 8.57
CA ARG A 44 9.14 4.03 7.88
C ARG A 44 10.37 3.86 7.03
N ARG A 45 10.37 4.56 5.92
CA ARG A 45 11.52 4.56 5.02
C ARG A 45 11.90 6.00 4.76
N ALA A 46 13.19 6.29 4.78
CA ALA A 46 13.67 7.62 4.45
C ALA A 46 13.46 7.85 2.96
N THR A 47 12.83 8.97 2.63
CA THR A 47 12.57 9.31 1.23
C THR A 47 13.37 10.52 0.80
N GLY A 48 14.17 11.04 1.72
CA GLY A 48 15.00 12.18 1.43
C GLY A 48 15.52 12.73 2.73
N LYS A 49 16.16 13.89 2.64
CA LYS A 49 16.75 14.49 3.79
C LYS A 49 15.64 14.87 4.75
N ASP A 50 15.66 14.35 5.93
CA ASP A 50 14.69 14.66 6.99
C ASP A 50 13.26 14.31 6.63
N LYS A 51 13.08 13.43 5.65
CA LYS A 51 11.74 13.02 5.25
C LYS A 51 11.59 11.52 5.34
N PHE A 52 10.41 11.10 5.75
CA PHE A 52 10.12 9.69 5.88
C PHE A 52 8.74 9.40 5.32
N CYS A 53 8.55 8.19 4.89
CA CYS A 53 7.26 7.73 4.38
C CYS A 53 6.90 6.47 5.14
N GLU A 54 5.67 6.43 5.65
CA GLU A 54 5.18 5.22 6.27
C GLU A 54 5.05 4.13 5.22
N LEU A 55 5.31 2.92 5.62
CA LEU A 55 5.32 1.79 4.71
C LEU A 55 4.79 0.57 5.44
N ALA A 56 3.90 -0.16 4.80
CA ALA A 56 3.41 -1.43 5.32
C ALA A 56 3.24 -2.38 4.16
N GLY A 57 3.37 -3.67 4.41
CA GLY A 57 3.22 -4.62 3.34
C GLY A 57 2.99 -6.02 3.86
N PHE A 58 2.63 -6.90 2.96
CA PHE A 58 2.41 -8.30 3.28
C PHE A 58 2.69 -9.14 2.04
N PRO A 59 2.94 -10.44 2.21
CA PRO A 59 3.20 -11.29 1.06
C PRO A 59 1.99 -11.34 0.14
N HIS A 60 2.22 -11.39 -1.16
CA HIS A 60 1.13 -11.31 -2.11
C HIS A 60 0.14 -12.47 -1.94
N HIS A 61 0.63 -13.62 -1.51
CA HIS A 61 -0.27 -14.77 -1.37
C HIS A 61 -1.22 -14.61 -0.16
N ALA A 62 -0.97 -13.62 0.68
CA ALA A 62 -1.87 -13.36 1.81
C ALA A 62 -2.97 -12.38 1.45
N LEU A 63 -3.03 -11.93 0.20
CA LEU A 63 -4.06 -10.98 -0.20
C LEU A 63 -5.46 -11.51 0.07
N ASP A 64 -5.68 -12.79 -0.19
CA ASP A 64 -7.00 -13.39 0.02
C ASP A 64 -7.42 -13.33 1.48
N THR A 65 -6.45 -13.27 2.39
CA THR A 65 -6.74 -13.17 3.81
C THR A 65 -7.00 -11.73 4.22
N TYR A 66 -6.21 -10.82 3.68
CA TYR A 66 -6.25 -9.43 4.14
C TYR A 66 -7.26 -8.56 3.40
N LEU A 67 -7.48 -8.83 2.12
CA LEU A 67 -8.40 -8.02 1.35
C LEU A 67 -9.80 -7.96 1.98
N PRO A 68 -10.38 -9.08 2.40
CA PRO A 68 -11.71 -9.02 3.01
C PRO A 68 -11.73 -8.16 4.28
N LYS A 69 -10.63 -8.11 5.02
CA LYS A 69 -10.58 -7.29 6.22
C LYS A 69 -10.71 -5.82 5.89
N LEU A 70 -10.05 -5.39 4.82
CA LEU A 70 -10.14 -4.00 4.39
C LEU A 70 -11.55 -3.68 3.90
N VAL A 71 -12.13 -4.59 3.14
CA VAL A 71 -13.48 -4.38 2.63
C VAL A 71 -14.50 -4.31 3.76
N ARG A 72 -14.35 -5.18 4.75
CA ARG A 72 -15.26 -5.17 5.91
C ARG A 72 -15.13 -3.90 6.71
N ALA A 73 -13.94 -3.30 6.71
CA ALA A 73 -13.74 -2.04 7.42
C ALA A 73 -14.29 -0.85 6.65
N GLY A 74 -14.94 -1.11 5.51
CA GLY A 74 -15.54 -0.04 4.74
C GLY A 74 -14.56 0.67 3.84
N LYS A 75 -13.41 0.05 3.58
CA LYS A 75 -12.40 0.69 2.75
C LYS A 75 -12.45 0.16 1.33
N ARG A 76 -12.22 1.05 0.40
CA ARG A 76 -12.02 0.63 -0.99
C ARG A 76 -10.56 0.27 -1.15
N VAL A 77 -10.30 -0.66 -2.05
CA VAL A 77 -8.94 -1.12 -2.29
C VAL A 77 -8.68 -1.08 -3.78
N ALA A 78 -7.56 -0.50 -4.15
CA ALA A 78 -7.12 -0.48 -5.54
C ALA A 78 -5.80 -1.23 -5.62
N ILE A 79 -5.77 -2.24 -6.47
CA ILE A 79 -4.57 -3.05 -6.67
C ILE A 79 -3.82 -2.48 -7.85
N CYS A 80 -2.58 -2.09 -7.62
CA CYS A 80 -1.74 -1.51 -8.66
C CYS A 80 -0.60 -2.44 -8.97
N GLU A 81 -0.51 -2.87 -10.21
CA GLU A 81 0.63 -3.65 -10.63
C GLU A 81 1.78 -2.71 -10.91
N GLN A 82 2.95 -3.07 -10.46
CA GLN A 82 4.10 -2.29 -10.76
C GLN A 82 4.47 -2.52 -12.21
N LEU A 83 4.38 -1.48 -12.98
CA LEU A 83 4.79 -1.59 -14.36
C LEU A 83 6.25 -1.44 -14.42
N GLU A 84 6.96 -2.35 -14.53
CA GLU A 84 8.32 -2.25 -14.48
C GLU A 84 8.91 -2.24 -15.61
N ASP A 85 9.28 -1.82 -15.94
CA ASP A 85 9.79 -1.84 -17.03
C ASP A 85 10.79 -2.61 -17.27
N LYS A 86 10.90 -3.20 -17.30
CA LYS A 86 11.73 -3.68 -17.52
C LYS A 86 12.34 -3.56 -18.23
N LYS A 87 12.55 -3.51 -18.35
CA LYS A 87 13.07 -3.36 -19.02
C LYS A 87 13.47 -3.37 -19.18
#